data_11aa3bf96d6289dc5e48038d9a7cef73
#
_entry.id   11aa3bf96d6289dc5e48038d9a7cef73
#
_cell.length_a   1.000
_cell.length_b   1.000
_cell.length_c   1.000
_cell.angle_alpha   90.00
_cell.angle_beta   90.00
_cell.angle_gamma   90.00
#
_symmetry.space_group_name_H-M   'P 1'
#
loop_
_entity.id
_entity.type
_entity.pdbx_description
1 polymer ?
#
loop_
_entity_poly.entity_id
_entity_poly.type
_entity_poly.pdbx_seq_one_letter_code
_entity_poly.pdbx_strand_id
1 'polypeptide(L)'
;SPMMTAMEIGAMGRFEELTRCTSDVQDALISILSEKYVAIPELKTENIVFAKPGFNIIATANSRDRGVNELSSALKRRFNFVHMPIVTNKKQEQEIVLFRMRELLSRHGFTVEVSPTLLDVLLQTFADLRESNAAATSDDQRLESALSTAEQIGVLEDALLYSRHFGDRALDAGVLARSLIGTLVRRQPEDVAILNRF
;
A
#
# COMPACT_ATOMS: atom_id res chain seq x y z
N SER A 1 6.12 -23.23 3.26
CA SER A 1 5.61 -21.88 3.47
C SER A 1 6.75 -20.95 3.90
N PRO A 2 6.85 -19.71 3.40
CA PRO A 2 7.88 -18.75 3.82
C PRO A 2 7.93 -18.55 5.33
N MET A 3 6.77 -18.57 6.01
CA MET A 3 6.69 -18.45 7.46
C MET A 3 7.36 -19.65 8.17
N MET A 4 7.11 -20.86 7.67
CA MET A 4 7.75 -22.07 8.22
C MET A 4 9.26 -22.04 8.02
N THR A 5 9.73 -21.65 6.85
CA THR A 5 11.16 -21.48 6.61
C THR A 5 11.78 -20.46 7.57
N ALA A 6 11.11 -19.31 7.81
CA ALA A 6 11.56 -18.34 8.78
C ALA A 6 11.65 -18.92 10.22
N MET A 7 10.67 -19.74 10.62
CA MET A 7 10.70 -20.45 11.89
C MET A 7 11.90 -21.41 12.00
N GLU A 8 12.10 -22.23 10.98
CA GLU A 8 13.15 -23.25 10.95
C GLU A 8 14.58 -22.69 10.97
N ILE A 9 14.78 -21.49 10.40
CA ILE A 9 16.11 -20.85 10.38
C ILE A 9 16.29 -19.75 11.44
N GLY A 10 15.23 -19.42 12.20
CA GLY A 10 15.28 -18.36 13.22
C GLY A 10 15.30 -16.96 12.62
N ALA A 11 14.63 -16.74 11.49
CA ALA A 11 14.58 -15.45 10.80
C ALA A 11 13.29 -14.68 11.09
N MET A 12 13.24 -13.41 10.63
CA MET A 12 12.05 -12.58 10.69
C MET A 12 11.03 -13.02 9.62
N GLY A 13 9.83 -13.40 10.04
CA GLY A 13 8.69 -13.60 9.16
C GLY A 13 7.94 -12.29 8.93
N ARG A 14 7.66 -11.94 7.67
CA ARG A 14 6.84 -10.78 7.31
C ARG A 14 5.44 -11.23 6.91
N PHE A 15 4.44 -10.65 7.55
CA PHE A 15 3.04 -10.94 7.30
C PHE A 15 2.32 -9.66 6.82
N GLU A 16 1.79 -9.70 5.60
CA GLU A 16 1.13 -8.54 5.02
C GLU A 16 -0.39 -8.61 5.19
N GLU A 17 -0.99 -7.44 5.39
CA GLU A 17 -2.44 -7.26 5.46
C GLU A 17 -3.12 -8.17 6.50
N LEU A 18 -2.60 -8.17 7.72
CA LEU A 18 -3.08 -9.04 8.81
C LEU A 18 -4.59 -8.90 9.06
N THR A 19 -5.18 -7.73 8.82
CA THR A 19 -6.61 -7.46 8.95
C THR A 19 -7.47 -8.12 7.87
N ARG A 20 -6.87 -8.65 6.80
CA ARG A 20 -7.60 -9.42 5.76
C ARG A 20 -7.68 -10.91 6.07
N CYS A 21 -6.99 -11.38 7.11
CA CYS A 21 -7.01 -12.77 7.49
C CYS A 21 -8.31 -13.18 8.16
N THR A 22 -8.73 -14.40 7.90
CA THR A 22 -9.82 -15.05 8.63
C THR A 22 -9.44 -15.30 10.09
N SER A 23 -10.44 -15.54 10.94
CA SER A 23 -10.22 -15.87 12.36
C SER A 23 -9.28 -17.05 12.56
N ASP A 24 -9.41 -18.10 11.74
CA ASP A 24 -8.59 -19.31 11.83
C ASP A 24 -7.09 -19.02 11.62
N VAL A 25 -6.77 -18.12 10.68
CA VAL A 25 -5.37 -17.68 10.44
C VAL A 25 -4.88 -16.83 11.59
N GLN A 26 -5.74 -15.97 12.17
CA GLN A 26 -5.39 -15.18 13.36
C GLN A 26 -5.09 -16.08 14.55
N ASP A 27 -5.87 -17.14 14.77
CA ASP A 27 -5.67 -18.11 15.85
C ASP A 27 -4.37 -18.92 15.66
N ALA A 28 -4.06 -19.33 14.44
CA ALA A 28 -2.78 -19.97 14.13
C ALA A 28 -1.58 -19.05 14.44
N LEU A 29 -1.69 -17.75 14.13
CA LEU A 29 -0.65 -16.77 14.47
C LEU A 29 -0.51 -16.57 15.98
N ILE A 30 -1.59 -16.67 16.75
CA ILE A 30 -1.55 -16.62 18.22
C ILE A 30 -0.66 -17.74 18.76
N SER A 31 -0.84 -18.97 18.26
CA SER A 31 -0.03 -20.12 18.67
C SER A 31 1.44 -19.95 18.29
N ILE A 32 1.72 -19.52 17.07
CA ILE A 32 3.10 -19.27 16.60
C ILE A 32 3.80 -18.21 17.45
N LEU A 33 3.09 -17.10 17.78
CA LEU A 33 3.66 -16.01 18.56
C LEU A 33 3.88 -16.38 20.02
N SER A 34 2.97 -17.18 20.63
CA SER A 34 3.01 -17.55 22.04
C SER A 34 3.89 -18.76 22.31
N GLU A 35 3.66 -19.82 21.56
CA GLU A 35 4.21 -21.14 21.84
C GLU A 35 5.38 -21.49 20.94
N LYS A 36 5.61 -20.64 19.92
CA LYS A 36 6.74 -20.79 18.99
C LYS A 36 6.73 -22.09 18.20
N TYR A 37 5.54 -22.67 17.97
CA TYR A 37 5.38 -23.81 17.08
C TYR A 37 4.12 -23.67 16.24
N VAL A 38 4.06 -24.45 15.15
CA VAL A 38 2.86 -24.68 14.35
C VAL A 38 2.69 -26.17 14.08
N ALA A 39 1.48 -26.68 14.27
CA ALA A 39 1.12 -28.02 13.89
C ALA A 39 0.66 -28.05 12.42
N ILE A 40 1.10 -29.04 11.67
CA ILE A 40 0.76 -29.23 10.25
C ILE A 40 0.19 -30.64 10.09
N PRO A 41 -1.13 -30.80 10.23
CA PRO A 41 -1.78 -32.12 10.21
C PRO A 41 -1.53 -32.92 8.93
N GLU A 42 -1.22 -32.24 7.82
CA GLU A 42 -0.96 -32.84 6.51
C GLU A 42 0.38 -33.58 6.44
N LEU A 43 1.29 -33.31 7.35
CA LEU A 43 2.58 -34.01 7.42
C LEU A 43 2.46 -35.30 8.24
N LYS A 44 2.72 -36.42 7.62
CA LYS A 44 2.50 -37.77 8.22
C LYS A 44 3.47 -38.14 9.35
N THR A 45 4.68 -37.60 9.38
CA THR A 45 5.76 -38.04 10.28
C THR A 45 6.27 -37.01 11.24
N GLU A 46 6.36 -35.74 10.83
CA GLU A 46 6.73 -34.61 11.70
C GLU A 46 5.72 -33.50 11.46
N ASN A 47 4.65 -33.50 12.24
CA ASN A 47 3.53 -32.59 12.08
C ASN A 47 3.68 -31.29 12.89
N ILE A 48 4.82 -31.06 13.53
CA ILE A 48 5.07 -29.87 14.34
C ILE A 48 6.39 -29.22 13.90
N VAL A 49 6.32 -27.93 13.57
CA VAL A 49 7.49 -27.10 13.28
C VAL A 49 7.71 -26.15 14.44
N PHE A 50 8.86 -26.23 15.10
CA PHE A 50 9.28 -25.32 16.16
C PHE A 50 10.10 -24.17 15.62
N ALA A 51 9.87 -22.96 16.14
CA ALA A 51 10.67 -21.81 15.80
C ALA A 51 12.03 -21.84 16.51
N LYS A 52 13.10 -21.67 15.73
CA LYS A 52 14.44 -21.49 16.28
C LYS A 52 14.62 -20.09 16.91
N PRO A 53 15.58 -19.95 17.85
CA PRO A 53 15.94 -18.66 18.42
C PRO A 53 16.21 -17.61 17.33
N GLY A 54 15.71 -16.39 17.54
CA GLY A 54 15.78 -15.30 16.54
C GLY A 54 14.51 -15.14 15.70
N PHE A 55 13.63 -16.16 15.62
CA PHE A 55 12.37 -16.03 14.92
C PHE A 55 11.46 -14.98 15.58
N ASN A 56 10.94 -14.09 14.75
CA ASN A 56 9.91 -13.14 15.12
C ASN A 56 9.03 -12.81 13.90
N ILE A 57 7.91 -12.13 14.15
CA ILE A 57 6.98 -11.71 13.09
C ILE A 57 6.85 -10.19 13.11
N ILE A 58 6.98 -9.60 11.92
CA ILE A 58 6.54 -8.24 11.64
C ILE A 58 5.30 -8.32 10.74
N ALA A 59 4.27 -7.54 11.05
CA ALA A 59 3.04 -7.56 10.28
C ALA A 59 2.61 -6.15 9.87
N THR A 60 1.98 -6.05 8.70
CA THR A 60 1.27 -4.84 8.29
C THR A 60 -0.23 -5.03 8.47
N ALA A 61 -0.93 -3.96 8.80
CA ALA A 61 -2.37 -3.94 8.94
C ALA A 61 -2.91 -2.60 8.48
N ASN A 62 -3.98 -2.60 7.69
CA ASN A 62 -4.71 -1.40 7.33
C ASN A 62 -6.07 -1.41 8.03
N SER A 63 -6.23 -0.57 9.05
CA SER A 63 -7.48 -0.48 9.83
C SER A 63 -8.56 0.37 9.17
N ARG A 64 -8.23 1.05 8.06
CA ARG A 64 -9.16 1.95 7.36
C ARG A 64 -9.82 1.32 6.13
N ASP A 65 -9.34 0.16 5.67
CA ASP A 65 -9.92 -0.53 4.52
C ASP A 65 -11.32 -1.06 4.86
N ARG A 66 -12.22 -0.99 3.88
CA ARG A 66 -13.53 -1.66 3.96
C ARG A 66 -13.35 -3.17 3.83
N GLY A 67 -14.16 -3.93 4.58
CA GLY A 67 -14.13 -5.40 4.51
C GLY A 67 -12.94 -6.06 5.20
N VAL A 68 -12.27 -5.35 6.12
CA VAL A 68 -11.24 -5.93 6.97
C VAL A 68 -11.86 -6.59 8.20
N ASN A 69 -11.24 -7.68 8.64
CA ASN A 69 -11.60 -8.33 9.89
C ASN A 69 -10.96 -7.58 11.07
N GLU A 70 -11.72 -7.43 12.13
CA GLU A 70 -11.15 -6.89 13.36
C GLU A 70 -10.13 -7.87 13.93
N LEU A 71 -8.95 -7.37 14.32
CA LEU A 71 -7.97 -8.20 15.01
C LEU A 71 -8.50 -8.59 16.39
N SER A 72 -8.44 -9.88 16.69
CA SER A 72 -8.83 -10.38 18.01
C SER A 72 -8.02 -9.72 19.12
N SER A 73 -8.63 -9.49 20.27
CA SER A 73 -7.91 -8.92 21.41
C SER A 73 -6.74 -9.80 21.88
N ALA A 74 -6.84 -11.10 21.66
CA ALA A 74 -5.75 -12.05 21.92
C ALA A 74 -4.55 -11.80 21.01
N LEU A 75 -4.78 -11.56 19.72
CA LEU A 75 -3.72 -11.25 18.77
C LEU A 75 -3.15 -9.84 19.02
N LYS A 76 -4.00 -8.85 19.29
CA LYS A 76 -3.58 -7.48 19.64
C LYS A 76 -2.58 -7.44 20.79
N ARG A 77 -2.74 -8.29 21.80
CA ARG A 77 -1.84 -8.35 22.97
C ARG A 77 -0.44 -8.91 22.67
N ARG A 78 -0.23 -9.51 21.52
CA ARG A 78 1.03 -10.14 21.11
C ARG A 78 1.88 -9.30 20.17
N PHE A 79 1.32 -8.19 19.70
CA PHE A 79 2.01 -7.22 18.85
C PHE A 79 2.23 -5.89 19.56
N ASN A 80 3.39 -5.29 19.31
CA ASN A 80 3.60 -3.88 19.56
C ASN A 80 3.16 -3.09 18.32
N PHE A 81 2.20 -2.19 18.48
CA PHE A 81 1.65 -1.43 17.39
C PHE A 81 2.45 -0.15 17.15
N VAL A 82 2.80 0.08 15.90
CA VAL A 82 3.37 1.35 15.44
C VAL A 82 2.43 1.92 14.40
N HIS A 83 1.92 3.12 14.64
CA HIS A 83 1.11 3.82 13.65
C HIS A 83 2.03 4.54 12.67
N MET A 84 1.87 4.23 11.38
CA MET A 84 2.58 4.92 10.29
C MET A 84 1.73 6.08 9.79
N PRO A 85 2.08 7.33 10.09
CA PRO A 85 1.33 8.48 9.61
C PRO A 85 1.50 8.67 8.09
N ILE A 86 0.52 9.32 7.47
CA ILE A 86 0.65 9.79 6.09
C ILE A 86 1.76 10.86 6.05
N VAL A 87 2.56 10.85 5.00
CA VAL A 87 3.56 11.88 4.77
C VAL A 87 2.84 13.21 4.48
N THR A 88 3.01 14.19 5.38
CA THR A 88 2.39 15.52 5.26
C THR A 88 3.37 16.59 4.79
N ASN A 89 4.66 16.32 4.88
CA ASN A 89 5.69 17.26 4.44
C ASN A 89 5.88 17.13 2.92
N LYS A 90 5.49 18.20 2.19
CA LYS A 90 5.55 18.24 0.72
C LYS A 90 6.94 17.93 0.16
N LYS A 91 8.01 18.39 0.80
CA LYS A 91 9.39 18.10 0.35
C LYS A 91 9.74 16.62 0.50
N GLN A 92 9.41 16.03 1.65
CA GLN A 92 9.63 14.60 1.87
C GLN A 92 8.80 13.74 0.91
N GLU A 93 7.54 14.11 0.67
CA GLU A 93 6.70 13.42 -0.28
C GLU A 93 7.28 13.49 -1.70
N GLN A 94 7.72 14.66 -2.11
CA GLN A 94 8.41 14.86 -3.39
C GLN A 94 9.68 13.99 -3.52
N GLU A 95 10.51 13.95 -2.49
CA GLU A 95 11.73 13.11 -2.47
C GLU A 95 11.38 11.62 -2.61
N ILE A 96 10.34 11.15 -1.92
CA ILE A 96 9.88 9.75 -1.99
C ILE A 96 9.39 9.44 -3.41
N VAL A 97 8.53 10.29 -3.98
CA VAL A 97 7.98 10.10 -5.33
C VAL A 97 9.10 10.09 -6.36
N LEU A 98 10.04 11.03 -6.29
CA LEU A 98 11.20 11.09 -7.19
C LEU A 98 12.11 9.87 -7.06
N PHE A 99 12.37 9.43 -5.83
CA PHE A 99 13.20 8.25 -5.59
C PHE A 99 12.57 7.01 -6.22
N ARG A 100 11.28 6.77 -5.96
CA ARG A 100 10.54 5.64 -6.51
C ARG A 100 10.43 5.69 -8.03
N MET A 101 10.18 6.86 -8.57
CA MET A 101 10.15 7.08 -10.01
C MET A 101 11.49 6.69 -10.66
N ARG A 102 12.63 7.14 -10.10
CA ARG A 102 13.97 6.78 -10.62
C ARG A 102 14.21 5.28 -10.57
N GLU A 103 13.79 4.64 -9.50
CA GLU A 103 13.90 3.18 -9.35
C GLU A 103 13.07 2.45 -10.42
N LEU A 104 11.84 2.88 -10.67
CA LEU A 104 10.96 2.33 -11.70
C LEU A 104 11.51 2.53 -13.10
N LEU A 105 11.94 3.74 -13.43
CA LEU A 105 12.55 4.05 -14.73
C LEU A 105 13.79 3.19 -14.97
N SER A 106 14.64 3.02 -13.96
CA SER A 106 15.83 2.17 -14.03
C SER A 106 15.48 0.70 -14.30
N ARG A 107 14.46 0.17 -13.60
CA ARG A 107 13.99 -1.21 -13.79
C ARG A 107 13.48 -1.47 -15.21
N HIS A 108 12.81 -0.50 -15.79
CA HIS A 108 12.24 -0.60 -17.13
C HIS A 108 13.21 -0.16 -18.24
N GLY A 109 14.41 0.27 -17.89
CA GLY A 109 15.39 0.77 -18.88
C GLY A 109 14.95 2.07 -19.56
N PHE A 110 14.19 2.91 -18.87
CA PHE A 110 13.69 4.18 -19.40
C PHE A 110 14.54 5.35 -18.89
N THR A 111 14.83 6.26 -19.83
CA THR A 111 15.32 7.60 -19.52
C THR A 111 14.22 8.60 -19.90
N VAL A 112 13.35 8.93 -18.97
CA VAL A 112 12.35 9.99 -19.13
C VAL A 112 12.63 11.06 -18.09
N GLU A 113 12.76 12.29 -18.53
CA GLU A 113 12.80 13.44 -17.62
C GLU A 113 11.37 13.85 -17.31
N VAL A 114 11.03 13.83 -16.01
CA VAL A 114 9.77 14.40 -15.55
C VAL A 114 10.02 15.85 -15.24
N SER A 115 9.25 16.72 -15.89
CA SER A 115 9.30 18.15 -15.60
C SER A 115 8.99 18.41 -14.12
N PRO A 116 9.84 19.19 -13.40
CA PRO A 116 9.56 19.57 -12.03
C PRO A 116 8.17 20.19 -11.86
N THR A 117 7.72 20.98 -12.85
CA THR A 117 6.39 21.61 -12.83
C THR A 117 5.26 20.56 -12.85
N LEU A 118 5.36 19.52 -13.67
CA LEU A 118 4.35 18.44 -13.70
C LEU A 118 4.31 17.65 -12.38
N LEU A 119 5.47 17.42 -11.78
CA LEU A 119 5.55 16.79 -10.47
C LEU A 119 4.91 17.67 -9.40
N ASP A 120 5.19 18.97 -9.40
CA ASP A 120 4.57 19.91 -8.45
C ASP A 120 3.05 19.98 -8.62
N VAL A 121 2.55 19.94 -9.86
CA VAL A 121 1.11 19.88 -10.15
C VAL A 121 0.52 18.60 -9.57
N LEU A 122 1.12 17.43 -9.80
CA LEU A 122 0.63 16.18 -9.26
C LEU A 122 0.56 16.21 -7.72
N LEU A 123 1.63 16.65 -7.06
CA LEU A 123 1.70 16.74 -5.61
C LEU A 123 0.66 17.71 -5.05
N GLN A 124 0.48 18.86 -5.71
CA GLN A 124 -0.52 19.85 -5.29
C GLN A 124 -1.93 19.31 -5.46
N THR A 125 -2.24 18.67 -6.61
CA THR A 125 -3.55 18.05 -6.84
C THR A 125 -3.90 17.04 -5.75
N PHE A 126 -2.96 16.18 -5.35
CA PHE A 126 -3.20 15.25 -4.25
C PHE A 126 -3.39 15.94 -2.90
N ALA A 127 -2.67 17.03 -2.64
CA ALA A 127 -2.85 17.83 -1.42
C ALA A 127 -4.26 18.44 -1.36
N ASP A 128 -4.70 19.05 -2.47
CA ASP A 128 -6.01 19.68 -2.58
C ASP A 128 -7.16 18.66 -2.48
N LEU A 129 -6.98 17.47 -3.09
CA LEU A 129 -7.94 16.37 -2.98
C LEU A 129 -8.03 15.82 -1.54
N ARG A 130 -6.91 15.70 -0.82
CA ARG A 130 -6.91 15.31 0.60
C ARG A 130 -7.63 16.31 1.47
N GLU A 131 -7.41 17.61 1.22
CA GLU A 131 -8.09 18.69 1.93
C GLU A 131 -9.59 18.65 1.65
N SER A 132 -9.99 18.50 0.39
CA SER A 132 -11.40 18.34 -0.01
C SER A 132 -12.04 17.13 0.67
N ASN A 133 -11.36 15.96 0.67
CA ASN A 133 -11.85 14.77 1.35
C ASN A 133 -11.99 14.97 2.87
N ALA A 134 -11.08 15.72 3.49
CA ALA A 134 -11.15 16.00 4.92
C ALA A 134 -12.30 16.95 5.27
N ALA A 135 -12.62 17.90 4.38
CA ALA A 135 -13.69 18.87 4.54
C ALA A 135 -15.09 18.31 4.18
N ALA A 136 -15.15 17.17 3.48
CA ALA A 136 -16.40 16.58 3.02
C ALA A 136 -17.28 16.12 4.19
N THR A 137 -18.57 16.46 4.13
CA THR A 137 -19.55 16.16 5.17
C THR A 137 -20.35 14.87 4.91
N SER A 138 -20.29 14.34 3.67
CA SER A 138 -20.95 13.11 3.27
C SER A 138 -20.02 12.22 2.44
N ASP A 139 -20.31 10.93 2.38
CA ASP A 139 -19.53 9.95 1.59
C ASP A 139 -19.56 10.26 0.09
N ASP A 140 -20.65 10.82 -0.43
CA ASP A 140 -20.78 11.19 -1.84
C ASP A 140 -19.88 12.37 -2.25
N GLN A 141 -19.36 13.12 -1.27
CA GLN A 141 -18.44 14.23 -1.48
C GLN A 141 -16.96 13.80 -1.33
N ARG A 142 -16.71 12.54 -0.96
CA ARG A 142 -15.36 12.00 -0.76
C ARG A 142 -15.00 11.04 -1.86
N LEU A 143 -13.77 11.16 -2.34
CA LEU A 143 -13.16 10.07 -3.11
C LEU A 143 -12.96 8.86 -2.19
N GLU A 144 -13.27 7.68 -2.71
CA GLU A 144 -13.02 6.42 -1.98
C GLU A 144 -11.51 6.10 -1.89
N SER A 145 -10.72 6.68 -2.79
CA SER A 145 -9.26 6.55 -2.79
C SER A 145 -8.63 7.08 -1.50
N ALA A 146 -7.61 6.39 -1.02
CA ALA A 146 -6.84 6.79 0.16
C ALA A 146 -6.01 8.06 -0.06
N LEU A 147 -5.81 8.48 -1.32
CA LEU A 147 -4.97 9.61 -1.73
C LEU A 147 -3.56 9.54 -1.14
N SER A 148 -3.02 8.33 -1.09
CA SER A 148 -1.72 8.02 -0.51
C SER A 148 -0.57 8.40 -1.45
N THR A 149 0.65 8.50 -0.89
CA THR A 149 1.87 8.67 -1.70
C THR A 149 2.08 7.48 -2.66
N ALA A 150 1.60 6.29 -2.32
CA ALA A 150 1.65 5.13 -3.22
C ALA A 150 0.77 5.32 -4.46
N GLU A 151 -0.40 5.93 -4.31
CA GLU A 151 -1.28 6.25 -5.45
C GLU A 151 -0.68 7.36 -6.32
N GLN A 152 0.00 8.35 -5.74
CA GLN A 152 0.76 9.34 -6.51
C GLN A 152 1.84 8.69 -7.38
N ILE A 153 2.59 7.75 -6.81
CA ILE A 153 3.60 6.97 -7.53
C ILE A 153 2.94 6.17 -8.65
N GLY A 154 1.80 5.52 -8.37
CA GLY A 154 1.03 4.76 -9.36
C GLY A 154 0.53 5.62 -10.52
N VAL A 155 0.01 6.81 -10.25
CA VAL A 155 -0.40 7.77 -11.29
C VAL A 155 0.77 8.15 -12.18
N LEU A 156 1.92 8.45 -11.58
CA LEU A 156 3.10 8.85 -12.33
C LEU A 156 3.68 7.68 -13.15
N GLU A 157 3.70 6.48 -12.57
CA GLU A 157 4.14 5.25 -13.26
C GLU A 157 3.25 4.97 -14.48
N ASP A 158 1.92 4.97 -14.31
CA ASP A 158 0.97 4.76 -15.41
C ASP A 158 1.15 5.81 -16.50
N ALA A 159 1.25 7.09 -16.13
CA ALA A 159 1.47 8.18 -17.08
C ALA A 159 2.77 8.03 -17.88
N LEU A 160 3.86 7.63 -17.22
CA LEU A 160 5.15 7.39 -17.88
C LEU A 160 5.11 6.18 -18.82
N LEU A 161 4.50 5.08 -18.37
CA LEU A 161 4.33 3.88 -19.20
C LEU A 161 3.43 4.16 -20.41
N TYR A 162 2.34 4.91 -20.21
CA TYR A 162 1.47 5.32 -21.29
C TYR A 162 2.20 6.19 -22.32
N SER A 163 2.91 7.23 -21.86
CA SER A 163 3.68 8.11 -22.75
C SER A 163 4.74 7.34 -23.54
N ARG A 164 5.33 6.33 -22.94
CA ARG A 164 6.36 5.48 -23.59
C ARG A 164 5.79 4.56 -24.66
N HIS A 165 4.64 3.94 -24.40
CA HIS A 165 4.12 2.87 -25.24
C HIS A 165 3.05 3.33 -26.22
N PHE A 166 2.30 4.38 -25.90
CA PHE A 166 1.14 4.82 -26.67
C PHE A 166 1.16 6.30 -27.06
N GLY A 167 2.05 7.11 -26.49
CA GLY A 167 2.18 8.53 -26.73
C GLY A 167 3.42 8.90 -27.53
N ASP A 168 3.67 10.21 -27.65
CA ASP A 168 4.83 10.80 -28.35
C ASP A 168 6.12 10.76 -27.52
N ARG A 169 6.20 9.91 -26.51
CA ARG A 169 7.29 9.76 -25.54
C ARG A 169 7.51 10.96 -24.60
N ALA A 170 6.64 11.96 -24.64
CA ALA A 170 6.66 13.07 -23.70
C ALA A 170 5.56 12.88 -22.66
N LEU A 171 5.90 13.12 -21.40
CA LEU A 171 4.91 13.21 -20.34
C LEU A 171 4.35 14.64 -20.36
N ASP A 172 3.05 14.77 -20.57
CA ASP A 172 2.32 16.03 -20.52
C ASP A 172 1.20 16.02 -19.49
N ALA A 173 0.57 17.17 -19.28
CA ALA A 173 -0.51 17.33 -18.30
C ALA A 173 -1.76 16.50 -18.64
N GLY A 174 -2.06 16.30 -19.92
CA GLY A 174 -3.22 15.51 -20.38
C GLY A 174 -3.05 14.03 -20.06
N VAL A 175 -1.86 13.48 -20.29
CA VAL A 175 -1.53 12.10 -19.93
C VAL A 175 -1.57 11.93 -18.41
N LEU A 176 -1.04 12.90 -17.65
CA LEU A 176 -1.06 12.85 -16.19
C LEU A 176 -2.50 12.90 -15.65
N ALA A 177 -3.35 13.77 -16.18
CA ALA A 177 -4.76 13.87 -15.80
C ALA A 177 -5.54 12.57 -16.10
N ARG A 178 -5.28 11.95 -17.27
CA ARG A 178 -5.87 10.67 -17.61
C ARG A 178 -5.48 9.58 -16.63
N SER A 179 -4.20 9.47 -16.28
CA SER A 179 -3.70 8.48 -15.33
C SER A 179 -4.24 8.74 -13.92
N LEU A 180 -4.39 10.01 -13.54
CA LEU A 180 -5.03 10.41 -12.29
C LEU A 180 -6.46 9.87 -12.21
N ILE A 181 -7.28 10.13 -13.23
CA ILE A 181 -8.66 9.65 -13.30
C ILE A 181 -8.69 8.11 -13.23
N GLY A 182 -7.89 7.44 -14.04
CA GLY A 182 -7.83 5.97 -14.08
C GLY A 182 -7.42 5.34 -12.74
N THR A 183 -6.57 6.03 -11.96
CA THR A 183 -6.10 5.53 -10.67
C THR A 183 -7.07 5.83 -9.53
N LEU A 184 -7.69 7.00 -9.51
CA LEU A 184 -8.47 7.48 -8.36
C LEU A 184 -9.97 7.19 -8.44
N VAL A 185 -10.53 7.03 -9.65
CA VAL A 185 -11.97 6.72 -9.81
C VAL A 185 -12.25 5.29 -9.38
N ARG A 186 -13.04 5.13 -8.34
CA ARG A 186 -13.53 3.86 -7.81
C ARG A 186 -15.03 3.71 -8.00
N ARG A 187 -15.77 4.81 -7.86
CA ARG A 187 -17.23 4.88 -8.00
C ARG A 187 -17.55 5.85 -9.12
N GLN A 188 -18.21 5.37 -10.15
CA GLN A 188 -18.76 6.24 -11.20
C GLN A 188 -20.29 6.39 -10.98
N PRO A 189 -20.86 7.58 -11.23
CA PRO A 189 -20.23 8.83 -11.70
C PRO A 189 -19.68 9.76 -10.59
N GLU A 190 -19.82 9.40 -9.31
CA GLU A 190 -19.58 10.28 -8.16
C GLU A 190 -18.12 10.78 -8.10
N ASP A 191 -17.15 9.86 -8.19
CA ASP A 191 -15.73 10.22 -8.12
C ASP A 191 -15.30 11.08 -9.31
N VAL A 192 -15.85 10.84 -10.50
CA VAL A 192 -15.60 11.67 -11.69
C VAL A 192 -16.11 13.10 -11.48
N ALA A 193 -17.29 13.26 -10.86
CA ALA A 193 -17.83 14.58 -10.58
C ALA A 193 -16.98 15.37 -9.56
N ILE A 194 -16.33 14.67 -8.64
CA ILE A 194 -15.40 15.28 -7.68
C ILE A 194 -14.13 15.73 -8.42
N LEU A 195 -13.50 14.83 -9.20
CA LEU A 195 -12.25 15.11 -9.90
C LEU A 195 -12.38 16.24 -10.94
N ASN A 196 -13.52 16.38 -11.58
CA ASN A 196 -13.77 17.46 -12.55
C ASN A 196 -13.82 18.88 -11.93
N ARG A 197 -13.70 19.01 -10.61
CA ARG A 197 -13.62 20.31 -9.92
C ARG A 197 -12.16 20.79 -9.74
N PHE A 198 -11.21 19.91 -9.97
CA PHE A 198 -9.76 20.11 -9.87
C PHE A 198 -9.09 20.09 -11.25
#